data_3094acf963fa3f113cbb7e99f5bc175a
#
_entry.id   3094acf963fa3f113cbb7e99f5bc175a
#
_cell.length_a   1.000
_cell.length_b   1.000
_cell.length_c   1.000
_cell.angle_alpha   90.00
_cell.angle_beta   90.00
_cell.angle_gamma   90.00
#
_symmetry.space_group_name_H-M   'P 1'
#
loop_
_entity.id
_entity.type
_entity.pdbx_description
1 polymer ?
#
loop_
_entity_poly.entity_id
_entity_poly.type
_entity_poly.pdbx_seq_one_letter_code
_entity_poly.pdbx_strand_id
1 'polypeptide(L)'
;MGSARRLRKDTDYETGFWCAGGVGVLREEVWVDAREEVVRYNLAFLLPHLYYRDNGRVLGYDNAHGVHERHFMGNVEQVEFVEYSETADRFYREVGEIRRQYED
;
A
#
# COMPACT_ATOMS: atom_id res chain seq x y z
N MET A 1 24.95 22.97 -4.36
CA MET A 1 24.47 22.01 -5.32
C MET A 1 23.82 20.83 -4.60
N GLY A 2 22.56 20.62 -4.84
CA GLY A 2 21.86 19.53 -4.24
C GLY A 2 22.20 18.21 -4.90
N SER A 3 22.61 17.22 -4.14
CA SER A 3 22.76 15.87 -4.64
C SER A 3 21.43 15.16 -4.62
N ALA A 4 21.19 14.29 -5.58
CA ALA A 4 20.02 13.44 -5.57
C ALA A 4 20.06 12.58 -4.30
N ARG A 5 18.92 12.47 -3.63
CA ARG A 5 18.81 11.59 -2.47
C ARG A 5 18.96 10.15 -2.93
N ARG A 6 19.90 9.43 -2.32
CA ARG A 6 20.06 8.00 -2.61
C ARG A 6 19.07 7.22 -1.77
N LEU A 7 18.25 6.45 -2.46
CA LEU A 7 17.25 5.61 -1.82
C LEU A 7 17.63 4.15 -2.00
N ARG A 8 17.39 3.37 -0.96
CA ARG A 8 17.53 1.92 -0.99
C ARG A 8 16.14 1.32 -0.78
N LYS A 9 15.80 0.34 -1.58
CA LYS A 9 14.54 -0.39 -1.40
C LYS A 9 14.73 -1.35 -0.23
N ASP A 10 14.22 -0.95 0.91
CA ASP A 10 14.37 -1.69 2.17
C ASP A 10 13.40 -2.86 2.26
N THR A 11 12.17 -2.65 1.80
CA THR A 11 11.13 -3.67 1.79
C THR A 11 10.60 -3.84 0.38
N ASP A 12 10.53 -5.08 -0.06
CA ASP A 12 9.97 -5.43 -1.36
C ASP A 12 9.25 -6.78 -1.18
N TYR A 13 8.00 -6.70 -0.74
CA TYR A 13 7.24 -7.86 -0.35
C TYR A 13 5.98 -7.96 -1.21
N GLU A 14 5.72 -9.17 -1.70
CA GLU A 14 4.51 -9.45 -2.46
C GLU A 14 4.08 -10.87 -2.15
N THR A 15 2.80 -11.06 -1.89
CA THR A 15 2.24 -12.40 -1.68
C THR A 15 0.86 -12.50 -2.29
N GLY A 16 0.54 -13.69 -2.81
CA GLY A 16 -0.78 -14.01 -3.32
C GLY A 16 -1.58 -14.79 -2.27
N PHE A 17 -2.88 -14.65 -2.31
CA PHE A 17 -3.76 -15.37 -1.41
C PHE A 17 -5.16 -15.49 -2.02
N TRP A 18 -5.95 -16.44 -1.52
CA TRP A 18 -7.30 -16.64 -1.99
C TRP A 18 -8.25 -15.70 -1.25
N CYS A 19 -9.07 -14.96 -1.98
CA CYS A 19 -10.04 -14.05 -1.40
C CYS A 19 -11.17 -13.80 -2.38
N ALA A 20 -12.39 -13.91 -1.91
CA ALA A 20 -13.59 -13.57 -2.71
C ALA A 20 -13.68 -14.34 -4.03
N GLY A 21 -13.23 -15.59 -4.05
CA GLY A 21 -13.34 -16.45 -5.21
C GLY A 21 -12.23 -16.32 -6.24
N GLY A 22 -11.13 -15.68 -5.90
CA GLY A 22 -9.99 -15.52 -6.79
C GLY A 22 -8.69 -15.21 -6.05
N VAL A 23 -7.61 -15.07 -6.81
CA VAL A 23 -6.30 -14.75 -6.23
C VAL A 23 -6.17 -13.25 -6.05
N GLY A 24 -5.98 -12.83 -4.80
CA GLY A 24 -5.60 -11.46 -4.47
C GLY A 24 -4.11 -11.34 -4.29
N VAL A 25 -3.62 -10.11 -4.29
CA VAL A 25 -2.20 -9.80 -4.09
C VAL A 25 -2.06 -8.73 -3.03
N LEU A 26 -1.12 -8.95 -2.12
CA LEU A 26 -0.71 -7.99 -1.11
C LEU A 26 0.70 -7.55 -1.44
N ARG A 27 0.93 -6.24 -1.47
CA ARG A 27 2.24 -5.68 -1.82
C ARG A 27 2.65 -4.63 -0.80
N GLU A 28 3.91 -4.71 -0.39
CA GLU A 28 4.52 -3.69 0.46
C GLU A 28 5.88 -3.34 -0.10
N GLU A 29 6.07 -2.06 -0.46
CA GLU A 29 7.34 -1.55 -0.96
C GLU A 29 7.73 -0.32 -0.15
N VAL A 30 8.95 -0.28 0.35
CA VAL A 30 9.44 0.83 1.16
C VAL A 30 10.85 1.20 0.71
N TRP A 31 11.07 2.48 0.47
CA TRP A 31 12.39 3.03 0.16
C TRP A 31 12.84 3.93 1.30
N VAL A 32 14.08 3.76 1.71
CA VAL A 32 14.69 4.52 2.79
C VAL A 32 15.91 5.28 2.29
N ASP A 33 16.27 6.34 3.01
CA ASP A 33 17.49 7.11 2.73
C ASP A 33 18.66 6.57 3.55
N ALA A 34 19.81 7.28 3.49
CA ALA A 34 21.02 6.87 4.20
C ALA A 34 20.87 6.87 5.72
N ARG A 35 19.84 7.55 6.25
CA ARG A 35 19.55 7.58 7.68
C ARG A 35 18.53 6.51 8.08
N GLU A 36 18.20 5.59 7.17
CA GLU A 36 17.17 4.57 7.38
C GLU A 36 15.77 5.17 7.60
N GLU A 37 15.54 6.41 7.15
CA GLU A 37 14.22 7.01 7.21
C GLU A 37 13.42 6.69 5.95
N VAL A 38 12.15 6.39 6.13
CA VAL A 38 11.24 6.09 5.02
C VAL A 38 11.00 7.35 4.21
N VAL A 39 11.31 7.30 2.92
CA VAL A 39 11.13 8.42 2.01
C VAL A 39 9.97 8.15 1.05
N ARG A 40 9.80 6.90 0.64
CA ARG A 40 8.75 6.51 -0.29
C ARG A 40 8.21 5.15 0.12
N TYR A 41 6.91 4.97 -0.04
CA TYR A 41 6.28 3.69 0.22
C TYR A 41 5.08 3.47 -0.69
N ASN A 42 4.75 2.19 -0.87
CA ASN A 42 3.57 1.77 -1.60
C ASN A 42 3.02 0.51 -0.93
N LEU A 43 1.80 0.63 -0.42
CA LEU A 43 1.05 -0.48 0.16
C LEU A 43 -0.16 -0.70 -0.73
N ALA A 44 -0.35 -1.92 -1.21
CA ALA A 44 -1.44 -2.21 -2.13
C ALA A 44 -2.07 -3.57 -1.85
N PHE A 45 -3.40 -3.60 -1.87
CA PHE A 45 -4.21 -4.79 -1.77
C PHE A 45 -5.04 -4.88 -3.05
N LEU A 46 -4.74 -5.90 -3.87
CA LEU A 46 -5.33 -6.05 -5.20
C LEU A 46 -6.26 -7.26 -5.24
N LEU A 47 -7.45 -7.02 -5.76
CA LEU A 47 -8.44 -8.07 -6.04
C LEU A 47 -8.94 -7.87 -7.47
N PRO A 48 -8.13 -8.22 -8.49
CA PRO A 48 -8.46 -7.89 -9.89
C PRO A 48 -9.70 -8.57 -10.42
N HIS A 49 -10.14 -9.67 -9.81
CA HIS A 49 -11.37 -10.35 -10.18
C HIS A 49 -12.63 -9.65 -9.65
N LEU A 50 -12.50 -8.75 -8.66
CA LEU A 50 -13.60 -7.96 -8.12
C LEU A 50 -13.59 -6.52 -8.62
N TYR A 51 -12.41 -5.98 -8.88
CA TYR A 51 -12.25 -4.58 -9.23
C TYR A 51 -11.22 -4.46 -10.33
N TYR A 52 -11.65 -4.07 -11.53
CA TYR A 52 -10.77 -4.07 -12.71
C TYR A 52 -10.03 -2.74 -12.91
N ARG A 53 -10.46 -1.67 -12.24
CA ARG A 53 -9.80 -0.37 -12.34
C ARG A 53 -8.56 -0.32 -11.45
N ASP A 54 -7.68 0.64 -11.70
CA ASP A 54 -6.49 0.89 -10.88
C ASP A 54 -5.68 -0.41 -10.67
N ASN A 55 -5.54 -1.21 -11.74
CA ASN A 55 -4.84 -2.51 -11.72
C ASN A 55 -5.40 -3.48 -10.67
N GLY A 56 -6.67 -3.36 -10.31
CA GLY A 56 -7.29 -4.21 -9.31
C GLY A 56 -7.11 -3.76 -7.87
N ARG A 57 -6.51 -2.59 -7.66
CA ARG A 57 -6.23 -2.10 -6.31
C ARG A 57 -7.53 -1.66 -5.62
N VAL A 58 -7.96 -2.44 -4.65
CA VAL A 58 -9.16 -2.11 -3.85
C VAL A 58 -8.78 -1.23 -2.67
N LEU A 59 -7.56 -1.34 -2.16
CA LEU A 59 -7.06 -0.50 -1.07
C LEU A 59 -5.58 -0.23 -1.28
N GLY A 60 -5.13 0.98 -1.01
CA GLY A 60 -3.72 1.33 -1.07
C GLY A 60 -3.39 2.56 -0.27
N TYR A 61 -2.13 2.65 0.16
CA TYR A 61 -1.54 3.83 0.76
C TYR A 61 -0.21 4.09 0.09
N ASP A 62 0.04 5.32 -0.31
CA ASP A 62 1.33 5.69 -0.90
C ASP A 62 1.60 7.19 -0.76
N ASN A 63 2.82 7.58 -1.06
CA ASN A 63 3.22 8.98 -1.11
C ASN A 63 3.88 9.33 -2.45
N ALA A 64 3.48 8.65 -3.53
CA ALA A 64 4.10 8.81 -4.85
C ALA A 64 3.99 10.23 -5.41
N HIS A 65 2.96 10.98 -5.04
CA HIS A 65 2.71 12.34 -5.56
C HIS A 65 3.11 13.45 -4.58
N GLY A 66 3.98 13.14 -3.63
CA GLY A 66 4.47 14.13 -2.67
C GLY A 66 3.54 14.37 -1.49
N VAL A 67 2.39 13.74 -1.45
CA VAL A 67 1.46 13.76 -0.33
C VAL A 67 1.07 12.32 0.01
N HIS A 68 0.65 12.11 1.25
CA HIS A 68 0.23 10.79 1.71
C HIS A 68 -1.23 10.57 1.33
N GLU A 69 -1.47 9.53 0.55
CA GLU A 69 -2.78 9.26 -0.02
C GLU A 69 -3.28 7.87 0.33
N ARG A 70 -4.58 7.78 0.55
CA ARG A 70 -5.30 6.51 0.69
C ARG A 70 -6.18 6.33 -0.54
N HIS A 71 -6.10 5.17 -1.16
CA HIS A 71 -6.91 4.78 -2.31
C HIS A 71 -7.87 3.68 -1.86
N PHE A 72 -9.16 3.89 -2.10
CA PHE A 72 -10.15 2.86 -1.79
C PHE A 72 -11.17 2.81 -2.92
N MET A 73 -11.18 1.72 -3.68
CA MET A 73 -12.12 1.50 -4.78
C MET A 73 -12.19 2.69 -5.74
N GLY A 74 -11.02 3.24 -6.07
CA GLY A 74 -10.90 4.38 -6.98
C GLY A 74 -11.04 5.75 -6.33
N ASN A 75 -11.49 5.82 -5.09
CA ASN A 75 -11.53 7.08 -4.34
C ASN A 75 -10.18 7.38 -3.73
N VAL A 76 -9.69 8.60 -3.91
CA VAL A 76 -8.39 9.03 -3.40
C VAL A 76 -8.60 10.14 -2.38
N GLU A 77 -8.02 9.98 -1.21
CA GLU A 77 -8.05 11.02 -0.18
C GLU A 77 -6.66 11.23 0.39
N GLN A 78 -6.36 12.47 0.74
CA GLN A 78 -5.15 12.79 1.46
C GLN A 78 -5.34 12.42 2.92
N VAL A 79 -4.35 11.77 3.52
CA VAL A 79 -4.42 11.31 4.91
C VAL A 79 -3.27 11.88 5.72
N GLU A 80 -3.46 11.97 7.03
CA GLU A 80 -2.40 12.34 7.94
C GLU A 80 -1.36 11.24 8.01
N PHE A 81 -0.11 11.65 8.13
CA PHE A 81 1.02 10.74 8.26
C PHE A 81 1.84 11.15 9.48
N VAL A 82 2.00 10.23 10.43
CA VAL A 82 2.84 10.43 11.60
C VAL A 82 4.15 9.67 11.40
N GLU A 83 4.04 8.36 11.15
CA GLU A 83 5.19 7.52 10.84
C GLU A 83 4.72 6.33 10.01
N TYR A 84 5.65 5.72 9.30
CA TYR A 84 5.31 4.62 8.37
C TYR A 84 4.66 3.43 9.09
N SER A 85 5.16 3.06 10.26
CA SER A 85 4.61 1.91 11.00
C SER A 85 3.12 2.07 11.30
N GLU A 86 2.69 3.27 11.63
CA GLU A 86 1.28 3.55 11.89
C GLU A 86 0.44 3.41 10.61
N THR A 87 0.95 3.91 9.51
CA THR A 87 0.28 3.78 8.20
C THR A 87 0.18 2.30 7.79
N ALA A 88 1.26 1.54 7.95
CA ALA A 88 1.28 0.12 7.63
C ALA A 88 0.29 -0.65 8.51
N ASP A 89 0.25 -0.37 9.82
CA ASP A 89 -0.69 -1.03 10.73
C ASP A 89 -2.13 -0.75 10.32
N ARG A 90 -2.43 0.47 9.95
CA ARG A 90 -3.77 0.83 9.47
C ARG A 90 -4.12 0.08 8.19
N PHE A 91 -3.18 0.03 7.24
CA PHE A 91 -3.38 -0.70 6.00
C PHE A 91 -3.70 -2.17 6.25
N TYR A 92 -2.88 -2.86 7.05
CA TYR A 92 -3.06 -4.28 7.31
C TYR A 92 -4.35 -4.55 8.08
N ARG A 93 -4.74 -3.67 8.99
CA ARG A 93 -6.03 -3.78 9.69
C ARG A 93 -7.19 -3.69 8.70
N GLU A 94 -7.14 -2.73 7.78
CA GLU A 94 -8.18 -2.55 6.78
C GLU A 94 -8.24 -3.71 5.79
N VAL A 95 -7.09 -4.26 5.40
CA VAL A 95 -7.03 -5.49 4.60
C VAL A 95 -7.78 -6.61 5.31
N GLY A 96 -7.53 -6.79 6.60
CA GLY A 96 -8.22 -7.81 7.38
C GLY A 96 -9.73 -7.60 7.42
N GLU A 97 -10.18 -6.35 7.54
CA GLU A 97 -11.60 -6.02 7.53
C GLU A 97 -12.25 -6.35 6.18
N ILE A 98 -11.59 -6.00 5.08
CA ILE A 98 -12.09 -6.31 3.74
C ILE A 98 -12.16 -7.83 3.54
N ARG A 99 -11.13 -8.54 3.91
CA ARG A 99 -11.11 -10.00 3.76
C ARG A 99 -12.22 -10.68 4.55
N ARG A 100 -12.52 -10.21 5.75
CA ARG A 100 -13.60 -10.77 6.56
C ARG A 100 -14.97 -10.62 5.91
N GLN A 101 -15.17 -9.59 5.09
CA GLN A 101 -16.44 -9.42 4.37
C GLN A 101 -16.71 -10.53 3.36
N TYR A 102 -15.67 -11.23 2.94
CA TYR A 102 -15.75 -12.29 1.94
C TYR A 102 -15.53 -13.69 2.52
N GLU A 103 -15.44 -13.80 3.83
CA GLU A 103 -15.36 -15.10 4.51
C GLU A 103 -16.77 -15.67 4.66
N ASP A 104 -16.88 -16.96 4.41
CA ASP A 104 -18.14 -17.69 4.60
C ASP A 104 -18.28 -18.19 6.02
#